data_8b43e5bf878d5e57cf47c3f118d52668
#
_entry.id   8b43e5bf878d5e57cf47c3f118d52668
#
_cell.length_a   1.000
_cell.length_b   1.000
_cell.length_c   1.000
_cell.angle_alpha   90.00
_cell.angle_beta   90.00
_cell.angle_gamma   90.00
#
_symmetry.space_group_name_H-M   'P 1'
#
loop_
_entity.id
_entity.type
_entity.pdbx_description
1 polymer ?
#
loop_
_entity_poly.entity_id
_entity_poly.type
_entity_poly.pdbx_seq_one_letter_code
_entity_poly.pdbx_strand_id
1 'polypeptide(L)'
;MRRKFVYTLWSLLLGFILSAALFVVAVERGWIGYMPDLERIQNPINKFASQALTADGKLLGTWSTSENRIFVATDSISPHLFKALVATEDERFYDHCGIDAKALGRAVVKRGIMGQHNAGGGSTITQQLAKQLYSGKASNTLQRLLQKPIEWVIAVEIERYYTKDEIMTLYLNYFDFLHNAVGIKTAANVYFGKSPSELTLTESATLIGMCKNPSLFNPVRDAERCRQRRNVVLSQMVKAGYLSADSCRMLSATPLELNFHPIDHKEGEATYLREYLRQILMADKPKRSNYRDWQYAQYYADSLAWINNPIYGWCKKNKKRDGSHYDIYTDGLKVYTTIDSRMQEYAEKAVYSHVALRLQPEFDKRKYN
;
A
#
# COMPACT_ATOMS: atom_id res chain seq x y z
N MET A 1 -5.62 13.24 59.68
CA MET A 1 -5.20 12.19 58.77
C MET A 1 -5.85 12.31 57.36
N ARG A 2 -7.18 12.44 57.22
CA ARG A 2 -7.86 12.49 55.87
C ARG A 2 -7.38 13.61 54.95
N ARG A 3 -7.15 14.87 55.42
CA ARG A 3 -6.67 15.95 54.57
C ARG A 3 -5.27 15.70 53.98
N LYS A 4 -4.32 15.21 54.79
CA LYS A 4 -2.97 14.87 54.30
C LYS A 4 -3.02 13.80 53.22
N PHE A 5 -3.83 12.76 53.41
CA PHE A 5 -4.03 11.68 52.42
C PHE A 5 -4.59 12.23 51.09
N VAL A 6 -5.59 13.13 51.17
CA VAL A 6 -6.17 13.75 49.95
C VAL A 6 -5.14 14.62 49.24
N TYR A 7 -4.34 15.43 49.97
CA TYR A 7 -3.26 16.23 49.35
C TYR A 7 -2.18 15.35 48.71
N THR A 8 -1.79 14.24 49.35
CA THR A 8 -0.83 13.29 48.74
C THR A 8 -1.39 12.69 47.48
N LEU A 9 -2.67 12.32 47.44
CA LEU A 9 -3.31 11.73 46.25
C LEU A 9 -3.36 12.76 45.10
N TRP A 10 -3.69 14.03 45.38
CA TRP A 10 -3.66 15.09 44.38
C TRP A 10 -2.24 15.43 43.91
N SER A 11 -1.25 15.38 44.78
CA SER A 11 0.16 15.58 44.40
C SER A 11 0.66 14.48 43.50
N LEU A 12 0.31 13.22 43.78
CA LEU A 12 0.64 12.09 42.92
C LEU A 12 -0.04 12.19 41.57
N LEU A 13 -1.32 12.54 41.52
CA LEU A 13 -2.05 12.75 40.29
C LEU A 13 -1.44 13.90 39.44
N LEU A 14 -1.13 15.05 40.08
CA LEU A 14 -0.50 16.17 39.40
C LEU A 14 0.91 15.80 38.88
N GLY A 15 1.70 15.09 39.70
CA GLY A 15 3.01 14.59 39.30
C GLY A 15 2.92 13.63 38.09
N PHE A 16 1.93 12.74 38.07
CA PHE A 16 1.66 11.86 36.94
C PHE A 16 1.29 12.64 35.68
N ILE A 17 0.37 13.63 35.79
CA ILE A 17 -0.02 14.47 34.65
C ILE A 17 1.18 15.26 34.11
N LEU A 18 1.99 15.86 34.98
CA LEU A 18 3.19 16.58 34.56
C LEU A 18 4.23 15.67 33.90
N SER A 19 4.45 14.48 34.46
CA SER A 19 5.39 13.52 33.85
C SER A 19 4.90 13.02 32.49
N ALA A 20 3.60 12.79 32.33
CA ALA A 20 2.99 12.43 31.05
C ALA A 20 3.11 13.56 30.02
N ALA A 21 2.87 14.83 30.44
CA ALA A 21 3.04 15.97 29.56
C ALA A 21 4.50 16.17 29.13
N LEU A 22 5.46 16.07 30.06
CA LEU A 22 6.89 16.11 29.75
C LEU A 22 7.32 14.98 28.81
N PHE A 23 6.77 13.80 28.99
CA PHE A 23 7.03 12.66 28.11
C PHE A 23 6.52 12.94 26.69
N VAL A 24 5.31 13.47 26.52
CA VAL A 24 4.78 13.85 25.19
C VAL A 24 5.68 14.89 24.53
N VAL A 25 6.09 15.94 25.27
CA VAL A 25 7.02 16.97 24.76
C VAL A 25 8.37 16.36 24.35
N ALA A 26 8.88 15.41 25.13
CA ALA A 26 10.15 14.73 24.82
C ALA A 26 10.05 13.87 23.54
N VAL A 27 8.90 13.23 23.31
CA VAL A 27 8.61 12.51 22.06
C VAL A 27 8.50 13.49 20.88
N GLU A 28 7.73 14.57 21.04
CA GLU A 28 7.52 15.60 20.01
C GLU A 28 8.84 16.30 19.61
N ARG A 29 9.77 16.49 20.57
CA ARG A 29 11.12 17.02 20.34
C ARG A 29 12.08 15.99 19.78
N GLY A 30 11.66 14.73 19.58
CA GLY A 30 12.53 13.65 19.12
C GLY A 30 13.58 13.18 20.11
N TRP A 31 13.45 13.53 21.41
CA TRP A 31 14.37 13.06 22.47
C TRP A 31 14.13 11.59 22.82
N ILE A 32 12.91 11.12 22.58
CA ILE A 32 12.50 9.74 22.81
C ILE A 32 11.95 9.18 21.49
N GLY A 33 12.75 8.31 20.85
CA GLY A 33 12.38 7.65 19.61
C GLY A 33 12.55 8.50 18.35
N TYR A 34 12.07 8.00 17.22
CA TYR A 34 12.12 8.69 15.95
C TYR A 34 10.84 9.50 15.73
N MET A 35 10.97 10.81 15.58
CA MET A 35 9.89 11.68 15.14
C MET A 35 10.20 12.15 13.70
N PRO A 36 9.31 11.90 12.73
CA PRO A 36 9.52 12.35 11.36
C PRO A 36 9.46 13.88 11.26
N ASP A 37 10.27 14.45 10.38
CA ASP A 37 10.22 15.86 10.05
C ASP A 37 8.87 16.21 9.40
N LEU A 38 8.46 17.47 9.49
CA LEU A 38 7.20 17.97 8.95
C LEU A 38 7.05 17.65 7.44
N GLU A 39 8.12 17.81 6.67
CA GLU A 39 8.14 17.50 5.25
C GLU A 39 7.80 16.02 4.96
N ARG A 40 8.28 15.10 5.79
CA ARG A 40 7.95 13.67 5.70
C ARG A 40 6.52 13.35 6.11
N ILE A 41 5.95 14.12 7.03
CA ILE A 41 4.54 13.97 7.40
C ILE A 41 3.66 14.48 6.25
N GLN A 42 4.02 15.61 5.63
CA GLN A 42 3.29 16.18 4.49
C GLN A 42 3.45 15.38 3.18
N ASN A 43 4.52 14.59 3.04
CA ASN A 43 4.78 13.73 1.89
C ASN A 43 5.17 12.32 2.34
N PRO A 44 4.26 11.56 2.96
CA PRO A 44 4.58 10.31 3.62
C PRO A 44 4.94 9.19 2.64
N ILE A 45 4.42 9.26 1.42
CA ILE A 45 4.66 8.27 0.37
C ILE A 45 5.47 8.94 -0.73
N ASN A 46 6.75 8.61 -0.82
CA ASN A 46 7.68 9.17 -1.79
C ASN A 46 8.20 8.15 -2.81
N LYS A 47 7.69 6.92 -2.79
CA LYS A 47 8.09 5.85 -3.71
C LYS A 47 6.86 5.19 -4.31
N PHE A 48 6.67 5.43 -5.60
CA PHE A 48 5.59 4.87 -6.38
C PHE A 48 6.16 4.08 -7.56
N ALA A 49 5.59 2.91 -7.82
CA ALA A 49 5.90 2.15 -9.01
C ALA A 49 5.47 2.93 -10.27
N SER A 50 6.33 3.01 -11.26
CA SER A 50 5.94 3.53 -12.56
C SER A 50 5.17 2.49 -13.36
N GLN A 51 4.30 2.95 -14.25
CA GLN A 51 3.35 2.13 -14.97
C GLN A 51 3.60 2.25 -16.48
N ALA A 52 3.59 1.11 -17.19
CA ALA A 52 3.41 1.06 -18.63
C ALA A 52 1.92 0.83 -18.91
N LEU A 53 1.32 1.69 -19.72
CA LEU A 53 -0.09 1.66 -20.05
C LEU A 53 -0.28 1.45 -21.55
N THR A 54 -1.30 0.68 -21.91
CA THR A 54 -1.75 0.53 -23.31
C THR A 54 -2.42 1.79 -23.81
N ALA A 55 -2.67 1.87 -25.11
CA ALA A 55 -3.42 2.97 -25.75
C ALA A 55 -4.86 3.05 -25.23
N ASP A 56 -5.45 1.92 -24.83
CA ASP A 56 -6.78 1.81 -24.23
C ASP A 56 -6.76 1.93 -22.68
N GLY A 57 -5.61 2.34 -22.10
CA GLY A 57 -5.47 2.67 -20.68
C GLY A 57 -5.32 1.50 -19.72
N LYS A 58 -5.19 0.26 -20.22
CA LYS A 58 -4.92 -0.90 -19.37
C LYS A 58 -3.46 -0.99 -18.97
N LEU A 59 -3.20 -1.65 -17.87
CA LEU A 59 -1.85 -1.82 -17.32
C LEU A 59 -1.11 -2.96 -18.04
N LEU A 60 -0.04 -2.63 -18.77
CA LEU A 60 0.90 -3.63 -19.31
C LEU A 60 1.83 -4.20 -18.24
N GLY A 61 2.19 -3.39 -17.28
CA GLY A 61 3.05 -3.76 -16.16
C GLY A 61 3.65 -2.55 -15.46
N THR A 62 4.48 -2.83 -14.46
CA THR A 62 5.06 -1.80 -13.59
C THR A 62 6.57 -1.93 -13.47
N TRP A 63 7.22 -0.84 -13.09
CA TRP A 63 8.62 -0.83 -12.65
C TRP A 63 8.67 -0.39 -11.19
N SER A 64 9.20 -1.24 -10.32
CA SER A 64 9.38 -0.98 -8.89
C SER A 64 10.65 -1.65 -8.38
N THR A 65 11.25 -1.13 -7.31
CA THR A 65 12.44 -1.75 -6.69
C THR A 65 12.08 -2.86 -5.72
N SER A 66 11.20 -2.59 -4.76
CA SER A 66 10.84 -3.51 -3.68
C SER A 66 9.35 -3.61 -3.43
N GLU A 67 8.58 -2.59 -3.81
CA GLU A 67 7.16 -2.49 -3.55
C GLU A 67 6.44 -1.98 -4.79
N ASN A 68 5.48 -2.75 -5.27
CA ASN A 68 4.66 -2.37 -6.43
C ASN A 68 3.49 -1.50 -5.95
N ARG A 69 3.77 -0.25 -5.58
CA ARG A 69 2.78 0.71 -5.08
C ARG A 69 2.37 1.68 -6.15
N ILE A 70 1.10 1.66 -6.50
CA ILE A 70 0.47 2.61 -7.42
C ILE A 70 -0.50 3.48 -6.62
N PHE A 71 -0.26 4.79 -6.60
CA PHE A 71 -1.15 5.72 -5.89
C PHE A 71 -2.51 5.86 -6.59
N VAL A 72 -3.56 5.90 -5.79
CA VAL A 72 -4.94 6.16 -6.22
C VAL A 72 -5.49 7.33 -5.43
N ALA A 73 -6.07 8.29 -6.13
CA ALA A 73 -6.76 9.42 -5.49
C ALA A 73 -8.08 8.97 -4.84
N THR A 74 -8.56 9.75 -3.89
CA THR A 74 -9.75 9.44 -3.08
C THR A 74 -10.99 9.16 -3.92
N ASP A 75 -11.22 9.94 -4.97
CA ASP A 75 -12.34 9.83 -5.90
C ASP A 75 -12.34 8.54 -6.76
N SER A 76 -11.19 7.91 -6.86
CA SER A 76 -10.98 6.67 -7.61
C SER A 76 -11.05 5.41 -6.73
N ILE A 77 -11.47 5.54 -5.47
CA ILE A 77 -11.64 4.43 -4.51
C ILE A 77 -13.13 4.21 -4.24
N SER A 78 -13.57 2.95 -4.28
CA SER A 78 -14.96 2.60 -3.99
C SER A 78 -15.37 3.07 -2.58
N PRO A 79 -16.53 3.75 -2.42
CA PRO A 79 -17.06 4.12 -1.11
C PRO A 79 -17.29 2.94 -0.17
N HIS A 80 -17.44 1.73 -0.71
CA HIS A 80 -17.57 0.50 0.08
C HIS A 80 -16.32 0.21 0.91
N LEU A 81 -15.12 0.51 0.38
CA LEU A 81 -13.87 0.34 1.10
C LEU A 81 -13.78 1.25 2.33
N PHE A 82 -14.12 2.53 2.18
CA PHE A 82 -14.11 3.49 3.29
C PHE A 82 -15.11 3.11 4.38
N LYS A 83 -16.35 2.77 4.00
CA LYS A 83 -17.37 2.32 4.95
C LYS A 83 -16.97 1.04 5.69
N ALA A 84 -16.42 0.07 4.96
CA ALA A 84 -15.96 -1.18 5.55
C ALA A 84 -14.76 -0.96 6.50
N LEU A 85 -13.83 -0.08 6.13
CA LEU A 85 -12.66 0.27 6.93
C LEU A 85 -13.07 0.93 8.25
N VAL A 86 -13.89 1.98 8.19
CA VAL A 86 -14.40 2.68 9.37
C VAL A 86 -15.18 1.72 10.27
N ALA A 87 -16.14 0.96 9.73
CA ALA A 87 -16.96 0.04 10.51
C ALA A 87 -16.14 -1.05 11.23
N THR A 88 -14.98 -1.44 10.66
CA THR A 88 -14.23 -2.61 11.15
C THR A 88 -13.08 -2.21 12.05
N GLU A 89 -12.33 -1.18 11.68
CA GLU A 89 -11.09 -0.80 12.38
C GLU A 89 -11.31 0.36 13.35
N ASP A 90 -12.24 1.29 13.04
CA ASP A 90 -12.40 2.52 13.83
C ASP A 90 -13.80 3.14 13.67
N GLU A 91 -14.79 2.56 14.35
CA GLU A 91 -16.21 2.96 14.25
C GLU A 91 -16.47 4.45 14.50
N ARG A 92 -15.61 5.10 15.30
CA ARG A 92 -15.71 6.52 15.66
C ARG A 92 -14.63 7.38 15.00
N PHE A 93 -14.14 6.95 13.84
CA PHE A 93 -13.04 7.60 13.13
C PHE A 93 -13.27 9.09 12.90
N TYR A 94 -14.50 9.49 12.63
CA TYR A 94 -14.86 10.90 12.39
C TYR A 94 -15.02 11.74 13.68
N ASP A 95 -15.05 11.10 14.85
CA ASP A 95 -15.34 11.77 16.14
C ASP A 95 -14.10 12.13 16.95
N HIS A 96 -12.90 11.77 16.50
CA HIS A 96 -11.66 12.00 17.23
C HIS A 96 -10.54 12.56 16.33
N CYS A 97 -9.48 13.10 16.94
CA CYS A 97 -8.31 13.66 16.26
C CYS A 97 -7.07 12.74 16.45
N GLY A 98 -7.08 11.58 15.84
CA GLY A 98 -5.96 10.61 15.85
C GLY A 98 -5.95 9.66 17.05
N ILE A 99 -6.52 10.04 18.19
CA ILE A 99 -6.62 9.21 19.41
C ILE A 99 -8.07 9.11 19.85
N ASP A 100 -8.60 7.89 19.94
CA ASP A 100 -9.90 7.61 20.53
C ASP A 100 -9.76 7.29 22.02
N ALA A 101 -9.87 8.30 22.88
CA ALA A 101 -9.76 8.15 24.33
C ALA A 101 -10.82 7.19 24.92
N LYS A 102 -12.04 7.15 24.35
CA LYS A 102 -13.10 6.26 24.82
C LYS A 102 -12.79 4.80 24.45
N ALA A 103 -12.29 4.53 23.25
CA ALA A 103 -11.87 3.20 22.86
C ALA A 103 -10.65 2.73 23.64
N LEU A 104 -9.69 3.63 23.90
CA LEU A 104 -8.52 3.34 24.72
C LEU A 104 -8.92 2.99 26.15
N GLY A 105 -9.78 3.78 26.80
CA GLY A 105 -10.31 3.50 28.13
C GLY A 105 -11.05 2.16 28.19
N ARG A 106 -11.92 1.90 27.20
CA ARG A 106 -12.61 0.62 27.08
C ARG A 106 -11.63 -0.56 26.93
N ALA A 107 -10.57 -0.41 26.14
CA ALA A 107 -9.58 -1.46 25.92
C ALA A 107 -8.77 -1.73 27.20
N VAL A 108 -8.38 -0.70 27.95
CA VAL A 108 -7.68 -0.82 29.23
C VAL A 108 -8.55 -1.56 30.25
N VAL A 109 -9.81 -1.19 30.40
CA VAL A 109 -10.74 -1.83 31.34
C VAL A 109 -11.00 -3.28 30.93
N LYS A 110 -11.41 -3.53 29.70
CA LYS A 110 -11.80 -4.88 29.26
C LYS A 110 -10.62 -5.84 29.18
N ARG A 111 -9.47 -5.43 28.66
CA ARG A 111 -8.30 -6.28 28.52
C ARG A 111 -7.43 -6.32 29.77
N GLY A 112 -7.18 -5.14 30.38
CA GLY A 112 -6.29 -5.03 31.53
C GLY A 112 -6.93 -5.49 32.84
N ILE A 113 -8.20 -5.14 33.09
CA ILE A 113 -8.87 -5.44 34.36
C ILE A 113 -9.74 -6.70 34.23
N MET A 114 -10.49 -6.86 33.14
CA MET A 114 -11.44 -7.99 32.99
C MET A 114 -10.84 -9.20 32.25
N GLY A 115 -9.59 -9.15 31.78
CA GLY A 115 -8.93 -10.27 31.10
C GLY A 115 -9.55 -10.69 29.75
N GLN A 116 -10.40 -9.85 29.16
CA GLN A 116 -11.10 -10.16 27.92
C GLN A 116 -10.21 -9.89 26.69
N HIS A 117 -9.38 -10.84 26.32
CA HIS A 117 -8.44 -10.72 25.19
C HIS A 117 -9.12 -10.49 23.83
N ASN A 118 -10.39 -10.87 23.68
CA ASN A 118 -11.18 -10.68 22.45
C ASN A 118 -11.90 -9.33 22.35
N ALA A 119 -11.79 -8.46 23.37
CA ALA A 119 -12.31 -7.10 23.29
C ALA A 119 -11.58 -6.32 22.19
N GLY A 120 -12.33 -5.65 21.31
CA GLY A 120 -11.83 -4.90 20.17
C GLY A 120 -10.61 -4.02 20.46
N GLY A 121 -9.81 -3.72 19.45
CA GLY A 121 -8.60 -2.87 19.58
C GLY A 121 -8.94 -1.45 20.02
N GLY A 122 -7.99 -0.77 20.68
CA GLY A 122 -8.08 0.66 20.99
C GLY A 122 -7.20 1.52 20.07
N SER A 123 -6.70 0.98 18.95
CA SER A 123 -5.89 1.73 17.99
C SER A 123 -6.77 2.26 16.86
N THR A 124 -6.61 3.53 16.51
CA THR A 124 -7.33 4.20 15.43
C THR A 124 -6.69 3.88 14.06
N ILE A 125 -7.41 4.18 12.97
CA ILE A 125 -6.88 4.08 11.59
C ILE A 125 -5.63 4.96 11.45
N THR A 126 -5.65 6.18 11.98
CA THR A 126 -4.51 7.11 11.93
C THR A 126 -3.30 6.59 12.67
N GLN A 127 -3.48 5.94 13.83
CA GLN A 127 -2.38 5.28 14.57
C GLN A 127 -1.81 4.08 13.81
N GLN A 128 -2.67 3.32 13.12
CA GLN A 128 -2.22 2.21 12.28
C GLN A 128 -1.40 2.74 11.09
N LEU A 129 -1.84 3.84 10.47
CA LEU A 129 -1.10 4.52 9.40
C LEU A 129 0.25 5.04 9.91
N ALA A 130 0.27 5.76 11.04
CA ALA A 130 1.51 6.24 11.67
C ALA A 130 2.50 5.11 11.95
N LYS A 131 2.01 3.98 12.43
CA LYS A 131 2.81 2.77 12.64
C LYS A 131 3.41 2.23 11.34
N GLN A 132 2.62 2.15 10.28
CA GLN A 132 3.06 1.61 8.99
C GLN A 132 4.11 2.51 8.33
N LEU A 133 3.93 3.82 8.43
CA LEU A 133 4.82 4.81 7.80
C LEU A 133 6.14 4.98 8.55
N TYR A 134 6.11 5.00 9.88
CA TYR A 134 7.24 5.52 10.69
C TYR A 134 7.74 4.57 11.77
N SER A 135 6.99 3.52 12.12
CA SER A 135 7.42 2.57 13.14
C SER A 135 8.01 1.31 12.52
N GLY A 136 9.29 1.08 12.71
CA GLY A 136 9.94 -0.19 12.35
C GLY A 136 9.38 -1.39 13.14
N LYS A 137 9.75 -2.60 12.74
CA LYS A 137 9.41 -3.81 13.50
C LYS A 137 10.06 -3.77 14.88
N ALA A 138 9.25 -3.80 15.95
CA ALA A 138 9.76 -3.90 17.31
C ALA A 138 10.41 -5.27 17.53
N SER A 139 11.63 -5.28 18.08
CA SER A 139 12.38 -6.49 18.38
C SER A 139 11.92 -7.16 19.69
N ASN A 140 11.31 -6.40 20.61
CA ASN A 140 10.85 -6.89 21.90
C ASN A 140 9.62 -6.12 22.41
N THR A 141 8.97 -6.66 23.45
CA THR A 141 7.76 -6.10 24.05
C THR A 141 7.96 -4.70 24.63
N LEU A 142 9.12 -4.42 25.22
CA LEU A 142 9.43 -3.11 25.79
C LEU A 142 9.53 -2.04 24.69
N GLN A 143 10.23 -2.33 23.61
CA GLN A 143 10.30 -1.44 22.45
C GLN A 143 8.91 -1.19 21.86
N ARG A 144 8.07 -2.22 21.78
CA ARG A 144 6.68 -2.08 21.32
C ARG A 144 5.85 -1.17 22.22
N LEU A 145 6.06 -1.23 23.53
CA LEU A 145 5.38 -0.35 24.49
C LEU A 145 5.81 1.12 24.31
N LEU A 146 7.11 1.36 24.09
CA LEU A 146 7.65 2.71 23.86
C LEU A 146 7.27 3.29 22.50
N GLN A 147 7.01 2.45 21.49
CA GLN A 147 6.55 2.92 20.17
C GLN A 147 5.12 3.49 20.22
N LYS A 148 4.27 3.02 21.13
CA LYS A 148 2.85 3.45 21.19
C LYS A 148 2.65 4.94 21.39
N PRO A 149 3.29 5.59 22.36
CA PRO A 149 3.20 7.05 22.52
C PRO A 149 3.68 7.82 21.29
N ILE A 150 4.73 7.34 20.61
CA ILE A 150 5.25 7.94 19.38
C ILE A 150 4.18 7.86 18.26
N GLU A 151 3.57 6.68 18.09
CA GLU A 151 2.45 6.49 17.14
C GLU A 151 1.29 7.46 17.44
N TRP A 152 1.00 7.76 18.72
CA TRP A 152 -0.04 8.70 19.11
C TRP A 152 0.29 10.14 18.72
N VAL A 153 1.51 10.60 18.99
CA VAL A 153 1.95 11.95 18.62
C VAL A 153 1.92 12.12 17.11
N ILE A 154 2.47 11.15 16.36
CA ILE A 154 2.46 11.17 14.88
C ILE A 154 1.03 11.14 14.34
N ALA A 155 0.13 10.35 14.95
CA ALA A 155 -1.27 10.30 14.53
C ALA A 155 -1.99 11.63 14.69
N VAL A 156 -1.74 12.35 15.80
CA VAL A 156 -2.29 13.69 16.02
C VAL A 156 -1.73 14.67 14.99
N GLU A 157 -0.43 14.60 14.68
CA GLU A 157 0.17 15.44 13.64
C GLU A 157 -0.40 15.15 12.25
N ILE A 158 -0.58 13.89 11.86
CA ILE A 158 -1.23 13.52 10.60
C ILE A 158 -2.63 14.17 10.50
N GLU A 159 -3.43 14.10 11.55
CA GLU A 159 -4.79 14.68 11.58
C GLU A 159 -4.82 16.22 11.50
N ARG A 160 -3.70 16.89 11.72
CA ARG A 160 -3.58 18.35 11.51
C ARG A 160 -3.40 18.74 10.05
N TYR A 161 -2.82 17.84 9.24
CA TYR A 161 -2.46 18.12 7.84
C TYR A 161 -3.38 17.47 6.83
N TYR A 162 -4.06 16.39 7.21
CA TYR A 162 -4.89 15.58 6.31
C TYR A 162 -6.33 15.53 6.78
N THR A 163 -7.26 15.57 5.85
CA THR A 163 -8.65 15.27 6.09
C THR A 163 -8.85 13.77 6.39
N LYS A 164 -9.96 13.41 6.98
CA LYS A 164 -10.31 12.01 7.28
C LYS A 164 -10.27 11.12 6.03
N ASP A 165 -10.78 11.60 4.92
CA ASP A 165 -10.82 10.86 3.67
C ASP A 165 -9.41 10.69 3.07
N GLU A 166 -8.55 11.70 3.17
CA GLU A 166 -7.15 11.60 2.78
C GLU A 166 -6.38 10.61 3.65
N ILE A 167 -6.62 10.57 4.96
CA ILE A 167 -6.01 9.59 5.88
C ILE A 167 -6.40 8.18 5.50
N MET A 168 -7.68 7.91 5.22
CA MET A 168 -8.14 6.60 4.76
C MET A 168 -7.53 6.23 3.40
N THR A 169 -7.44 7.21 2.51
CA THR A 169 -6.79 7.04 1.20
C THR A 169 -5.33 6.69 1.33
N LEU A 170 -4.57 7.39 2.19
CA LEU A 170 -3.18 7.08 2.50
C LEU A 170 -3.04 5.68 3.10
N TYR A 171 -3.91 5.32 4.05
CA TYR A 171 -3.92 4.00 4.66
C TYR A 171 -4.07 2.89 3.63
N LEU A 172 -5.06 3.01 2.74
CA LEU A 172 -5.34 2.03 1.69
C LEU A 172 -4.23 1.98 0.62
N ASN A 173 -3.61 3.11 0.29
CA ASN A 173 -2.48 3.18 -0.63
C ASN A 173 -1.17 2.63 -0.04
N TYR A 174 -1.05 2.60 1.29
CA TYR A 174 0.17 2.16 1.96
C TYR A 174 0.13 0.70 2.39
N PHE A 175 -1.05 0.13 2.64
CA PHE A 175 -1.19 -1.20 3.21
C PHE A 175 -0.66 -2.30 2.27
N ASP A 176 0.13 -3.24 2.82
CA ASP A 176 0.66 -4.39 2.09
C ASP A 176 -0.32 -5.57 2.18
N PHE A 177 -0.95 -5.91 1.05
CA PHE A 177 -1.87 -7.03 0.90
C PHE A 177 -1.19 -8.35 0.51
N LEU A 178 0.15 -8.42 0.56
CA LEU A 178 0.98 -9.53 0.10
C LEU A 178 0.93 -9.75 -1.43
N HIS A 179 1.67 -10.78 -1.93
CA HIS A 179 1.77 -11.10 -3.36
C HIS A 179 2.18 -9.89 -4.23
N ASN A 180 3.11 -9.07 -3.75
CA ASN A 180 3.52 -7.79 -4.37
C ASN A 180 2.38 -6.78 -4.54
N ALA A 181 1.26 -6.97 -3.86
CA ALA A 181 0.11 -6.08 -3.89
C ALA A 181 0.21 -5.03 -2.77
N VAL A 182 1.08 -4.04 -2.93
CA VAL A 182 1.19 -2.91 -2.01
C VAL A 182 0.26 -1.79 -2.46
N GLY A 183 -0.68 -1.44 -1.59
CA GLY A 183 -1.74 -0.48 -1.86
C GLY A 183 -2.96 -1.07 -2.56
N ILE A 184 -4.07 -0.36 -2.42
CA ILE A 184 -5.41 -0.82 -2.84
C ILE A 184 -5.53 -1.01 -4.35
N LYS A 185 -4.83 -0.19 -5.17
CA LYS A 185 -4.84 -0.31 -6.63
C LYS A 185 -4.29 -1.66 -7.07
N THR A 186 -3.12 -1.99 -6.53
CA THR A 186 -2.44 -3.23 -6.86
C THR A 186 -3.21 -4.43 -6.30
N ALA A 187 -3.76 -4.30 -5.06
CA ALA A 187 -4.56 -5.36 -4.46
C ALA A 187 -5.85 -5.65 -5.24
N ALA A 188 -6.60 -4.62 -5.66
CA ALA A 188 -7.80 -4.79 -6.47
C ALA A 188 -7.50 -5.51 -7.78
N ASN A 189 -6.40 -5.15 -8.44
CA ASN A 189 -5.98 -5.78 -9.68
C ASN A 189 -5.51 -7.23 -9.45
N VAL A 190 -4.64 -7.47 -8.45
CA VAL A 190 -4.06 -8.80 -8.17
C VAL A 190 -5.13 -9.81 -7.76
N TYR A 191 -6.05 -9.43 -6.89
CA TYR A 191 -7.03 -10.38 -6.35
C TYR A 191 -8.31 -10.48 -7.17
N PHE A 192 -8.70 -9.42 -7.89
CA PHE A 192 -10.00 -9.34 -8.57
C PHE A 192 -9.93 -8.90 -10.03
N GLY A 193 -8.77 -8.50 -10.55
CA GLY A 193 -8.61 -8.01 -11.91
C GLY A 193 -9.39 -6.72 -12.20
N LYS A 194 -9.63 -5.88 -11.15
CA LYS A 194 -10.48 -4.69 -11.20
C LYS A 194 -9.74 -3.44 -10.74
N SER A 195 -10.28 -2.27 -11.11
CA SER A 195 -9.89 -1.02 -10.47
C SER A 195 -10.52 -0.89 -9.07
N PRO A 196 -9.93 -0.10 -8.14
CA PRO A 196 -10.50 0.09 -6.80
C PRO A 196 -11.91 0.68 -6.80
N SER A 197 -12.27 1.47 -7.81
CA SER A 197 -13.62 2.06 -7.97
C SER A 197 -14.69 1.02 -8.34
N GLU A 198 -14.30 -0.08 -8.99
CA GLU A 198 -15.19 -1.14 -9.48
C GLU A 198 -15.39 -2.28 -8.47
N LEU A 199 -14.70 -2.23 -7.33
CA LEU A 199 -14.84 -3.25 -6.30
C LEU A 199 -16.25 -3.29 -5.73
N THR A 200 -16.84 -4.47 -5.73
CA THR A 200 -18.12 -4.75 -5.07
C THR A 200 -17.99 -4.66 -3.56
N LEU A 201 -19.13 -4.66 -2.87
CA LEU A 201 -19.15 -4.63 -1.41
C LEU A 201 -18.46 -5.86 -0.80
N THR A 202 -18.65 -7.05 -1.37
CA THR A 202 -18.02 -8.30 -0.90
C THR A 202 -16.51 -8.32 -1.14
N GLU A 203 -16.05 -7.84 -2.28
CA GLU A 203 -14.62 -7.70 -2.60
C GLU A 203 -13.97 -6.66 -1.69
N SER A 204 -14.62 -5.51 -1.49
CA SER A 204 -14.17 -4.48 -0.54
C SER A 204 -14.06 -5.02 0.89
N ALA A 205 -15.09 -5.74 1.37
CA ALA A 205 -15.09 -6.36 2.68
C ALA A 205 -14.01 -7.44 2.82
N THR A 206 -13.66 -8.13 1.74
CA THR A 206 -12.58 -9.12 1.70
C THR A 206 -11.22 -8.44 1.93
N LEU A 207 -10.91 -7.39 1.15
CA LEU A 207 -9.65 -6.65 1.29
C LEU A 207 -9.53 -5.98 2.67
N ILE A 208 -10.60 -5.36 3.17
CA ILE A 208 -10.60 -4.80 4.53
C ILE A 208 -10.44 -5.90 5.60
N GLY A 209 -11.00 -7.09 5.37
CA GLY A 209 -10.79 -8.24 6.22
C GLY A 209 -9.32 -8.63 6.35
N MET A 210 -8.55 -8.53 5.26
CA MET A 210 -7.11 -8.78 5.25
C MET A 210 -6.31 -7.75 6.07
N CYS A 211 -6.81 -6.52 6.24
CA CYS A 211 -6.09 -5.47 6.97
C CYS A 211 -5.78 -5.86 8.43
N LYS A 212 -6.52 -6.75 9.03
CA LYS A 212 -6.24 -7.25 10.38
C LYS A 212 -4.96 -8.11 10.44
N ASN A 213 -4.79 -9.00 9.48
CA ASN A 213 -3.61 -9.86 9.34
C ASN A 213 -3.61 -10.47 7.92
N PRO A 214 -2.87 -9.89 6.97
CA PRO A 214 -2.93 -10.31 5.56
C PRO A 214 -2.40 -11.73 5.34
N SER A 215 -1.49 -12.22 6.19
CA SER A 215 -0.98 -13.59 6.09
C SER A 215 -2.01 -14.63 6.56
N LEU A 216 -2.81 -14.29 7.59
CA LEU A 216 -3.79 -15.19 8.17
C LEU A 216 -5.09 -15.23 7.36
N PHE A 217 -5.51 -14.07 6.82
CA PHE A 217 -6.76 -13.90 6.08
C PHE A 217 -6.53 -13.76 4.58
N ASN A 218 -5.50 -14.46 4.07
CA ASN A 218 -5.17 -14.46 2.64
C ASN A 218 -6.15 -15.34 1.86
N PRO A 219 -6.89 -14.79 0.88
CA PRO A 219 -7.89 -15.55 0.13
C PRO A 219 -7.31 -16.65 -0.76
N VAL A 220 -6.07 -16.49 -1.21
CA VAL A 220 -5.37 -17.49 -2.03
C VAL A 220 -4.87 -18.66 -1.19
N ARG A 221 -4.51 -18.39 0.08
CA ARG A 221 -3.95 -19.39 0.98
C ARG A 221 -5.04 -20.15 1.74
N ASP A 222 -6.08 -19.47 2.22
CA ASP A 222 -7.17 -20.03 3.02
C ASP A 222 -8.46 -19.25 2.73
N ALA A 223 -9.14 -19.65 1.66
CA ALA A 223 -10.35 -18.99 1.19
C ALA A 223 -11.48 -19.01 2.23
N GLU A 224 -11.61 -20.10 3.00
CA GLU A 224 -12.68 -20.23 4.00
C GLU A 224 -12.45 -19.31 5.21
N ARG A 225 -11.24 -19.24 5.72
CA ARG A 225 -10.89 -18.30 6.80
C ARG A 225 -11.02 -16.85 6.35
N CYS A 226 -10.65 -16.54 5.11
CA CYS A 226 -10.84 -15.24 4.51
C CYS A 226 -12.34 -14.90 4.39
N ARG A 227 -13.18 -15.85 3.94
CA ARG A 227 -14.63 -15.70 3.84
C ARG A 227 -15.25 -15.43 5.22
N GLN A 228 -14.84 -16.17 6.25
CA GLN A 228 -15.29 -15.93 7.63
C GLN A 228 -14.90 -14.52 8.10
N ARG A 229 -13.69 -14.05 7.81
CA ARG A 229 -13.24 -12.69 8.15
C ARG A 229 -14.01 -11.64 7.38
N ARG A 230 -14.27 -11.83 6.07
CA ARG A 230 -15.16 -10.98 5.27
C ARG A 230 -16.54 -10.84 5.93
N ASN A 231 -17.13 -11.94 6.36
CA ASN A 231 -18.44 -11.95 7.01
C ASN A 231 -18.43 -11.19 8.35
N VAL A 232 -17.30 -11.19 9.08
CA VAL A 232 -17.13 -10.33 10.26
C VAL A 232 -17.15 -8.84 9.84
N VAL A 233 -16.49 -8.46 8.74
CA VAL A 233 -16.53 -7.08 8.22
C VAL A 233 -17.96 -6.68 7.87
N LEU A 234 -18.69 -7.51 7.13
CA LEU A 234 -20.11 -7.26 6.79
C LEU A 234 -20.97 -7.08 8.04
N SER A 235 -20.75 -7.91 9.07
CA SER A 235 -21.45 -7.78 10.36
C SER A 235 -21.11 -6.47 11.09
N GLN A 236 -19.88 -5.99 11.03
CA GLN A 236 -19.52 -4.67 11.59
C GLN A 236 -20.18 -3.53 10.80
N MET A 237 -20.27 -3.64 9.47
CA MET A 237 -21.00 -2.67 8.65
C MET A 237 -22.48 -2.58 9.01
N VAL A 238 -23.12 -3.70 9.38
CA VAL A 238 -24.51 -3.68 9.90
C VAL A 238 -24.58 -2.91 11.22
N LYS A 239 -23.67 -3.16 12.16
CA LYS A 239 -23.64 -2.45 13.44
C LYS A 239 -23.40 -0.95 13.29
N ALA A 240 -22.60 -0.56 12.31
CA ALA A 240 -22.33 0.84 11.98
C ALA A 240 -23.44 1.50 11.13
N GLY A 241 -24.50 0.77 10.76
CA GLY A 241 -25.62 1.29 9.98
C GLY A 241 -25.34 1.46 8.48
N TYR A 242 -24.23 0.92 7.97
CA TYR A 242 -23.87 1.01 6.55
C TYR A 242 -24.45 -0.11 5.68
N LEU A 243 -25.01 -1.16 6.30
CA LEU A 243 -25.57 -2.31 5.62
C LEU A 243 -26.82 -2.81 6.37
N SER A 244 -27.86 -3.26 5.64
CA SER A 244 -29.01 -3.91 6.26
C SER A 244 -28.68 -5.34 6.70
N ALA A 245 -29.38 -5.85 7.73
CA ALA A 245 -29.19 -7.22 8.19
C ALA A 245 -29.54 -8.26 7.11
N ASP A 246 -30.54 -7.98 6.27
CA ASP A 246 -30.95 -8.87 5.18
C ASP A 246 -29.89 -8.93 4.08
N SER A 247 -29.34 -7.77 3.65
CA SER A 247 -28.22 -7.72 2.71
C SER A 247 -27.00 -8.44 3.26
N CYS A 248 -26.71 -8.29 4.55
CA CYS A 248 -25.58 -8.99 5.18
C CYS A 248 -25.78 -10.51 5.13
N ARG A 249 -26.97 -11.03 5.40
CA ARG A 249 -27.25 -12.48 5.29
C ARG A 249 -27.04 -13.00 3.88
N MET A 250 -27.55 -12.29 2.88
CA MET A 250 -27.38 -12.64 1.47
C MET A 250 -25.91 -12.65 1.05
N LEU A 251 -25.18 -11.56 1.33
CA LEU A 251 -23.78 -11.40 0.95
C LEU A 251 -22.85 -12.35 1.70
N SER A 252 -23.17 -12.70 2.95
CA SER A 252 -22.40 -13.68 3.73
C SER A 252 -22.49 -15.09 3.18
N ALA A 253 -23.58 -15.42 2.50
CA ALA A 253 -23.78 -16.73 1.86
C ALA A 253 -23.03 -16.83 0.51
N THR A 254 -22.70 -15.72 -0.15
CA THR A 254 -22.00 -15.76 -1.43
C THR A 254 -20.59 -16.36 -1.29
N PRO A 255 -20.14 -17.18 -2.24
CA PRO A 255 -18.78 -17.69 -2.26
C PRO A 255 -17.77 -16.57 -2.39
N LEU A 256 -16.50 -16.88 -2.11
CA LEU A 256 -15.38 -15.99 -2.38
C LEU A 256 -14.89 -16.27 -3.81
N GLU A 257 -15.16 -15.34 -4.72
CA GLU A 257 -14.71 -15.40 -6.10
C GLU A 257 -13.46 -14.56 -6.27
N LEU A 258 -12.40 -15.15 -6.79
CA LEU A 258 -11.13 -14.49 -7.07
C LEU A 258 -10.84 -14.55 -8.56
N ASN A 259 -10.29 -13.46 -9.07
CA ASN A 259 -9.62 -13.42 -10.37
C ASN A 259 -8.14 -13.08 -10.10
N PHE A 260 -7.43 -14.09 -9.55
CA PHE A 260 -6.09 -13.89 -9.02
C PHE A 260 -5.04 -13.89 -10.11
N HIS A 261 -4.37 -12.75 -10.28
CA HIS A 261 -3.25 -12.55 -11.19
C HIS A 261 -2.08 -11.93 -10.43
N PRO A 262 -1.10 -12.72 -9.96
CA PRO A 262 0.08 -12.17 -9.29
C PRO A 262 0.84 -11.27 -10.27
N ILE A 263 1.22 -10.08 -9.81
CA ILE A 263 2.05 -9.17 -10.61
C ILE A 263 3.51 -9.42 -10.24
N ASP A 264 4.26 -10.05 -11.13
CA ASP A 264 5.72 -10.07 -11.10
C ASP A 264 6.26 -9.08 -12.16
N HIS A 265 7.35 -8.37 -11.83
CA HIS A 265 8.04 -7.52 -12.81
C HIS A 265 8.61 -8.30 -14.01
N LYS A 266 8.78 -9.63 -13.86
CA LYS A 266 9.21 -10.55 -14.93
C LYS A 266 8.05 -11.14 -15.71
N GLU A 267 6.82 -11.09 -15.18
CA GLU A 267 5.62 -11.61 -15.80
C GLU A 267 4.71 -10.45 -16.24
N GLY A 268 3.74 -10.71 -17.10
CA GLY A 268 2.82 -9.73 -17.67
C GLY A 268 3.06 -9.50 -19.14
N GLU A 269 2.15 -8.77 -19.77
CA GLU A 269 2.16 -8.51 -21.22
C GLU A 269 3.33 -7.62 -21.65
N ALA A 270 3.79 -7.82 -22.87
CA ALA A 270 4.82 -7.01 -23.52
C ALA A 270 6.13 -6.87 -22.72
N THR A 271 6.62 -7.94 -22.10
CA THR A 271 7.78 -7.92 -21.19
C THR A 271 9.04 -7.33 -21.86
N TYR A 272 9.31 -7.69 -23.13
CA TYR A 272 10.45 -7.15 -23.88
C TYR A 272 10.33 -5.65 -24.14
N LEU A 273 9.14 -5.17 -24.49
CA LEU A 273 8.90 -3.73 -24.67
C LEU A 273 9.13 -2.97 -23.36
N ARG A 274 8.64 -3.50 -22.25
CA ARG A 274 8.84 -2.86 -20.93
C ARG A 274 10.31 -2.77 -20.55
N GLU A 275 11.07 -3.83 -20.78
CA GLU A 275 12.51 -3.82 -20.53
C GLU A 275 13.25 -2.84 -21.46
N TYR A 276 12.87 -2.80 -22.72
CA TYR A 276 13.41 -1.83 -23.69
C TYR A 276 13.10 -0.39 -23.28
N LEU A 277 11.87 -0.09 -22.89
CA LEU A 277 11.47 1.24 -22.37
C LEU A 277 12.26 1.62 -21.12
N ARG A 278 12.46 0.68 -20.19
CA ARG A 278 13.28 0.89 -19.00
C ARG A 278 14.71 1.30 -19.37
N GLN A 279 15.34 0.56 -20.27
CA GLN A 279 16.72 0.84 -20.72
C GLN A 279 16.81 2.19 -21.37
N ILE A 280 15.89 2.55 -22.25
CA ILE A 280 15.90 3.85 -22.95
C ILE A 280 15.66 4.99 -21.98
N LEU A 281 14.62 4.92 -21.15
CA LEU A 281 14.23 6.01 -20.23
C LEU A 281 15.31 6.29 -19.19
N MET A 282 16.02 5.23 -18.70
CA MET A 282 17.07 5.31 -17.69
C MET A 282 18.48 5.49 -18.27
N ALA A 283 18.62 5.51 -19.61
CA ALA A 283 19.93 5.60 -20.25
C ALA A 283 20.72 6.82 -19.77
N ASP A 284 22.01 6.62 -19.52
CA ASP A 284 22.93 7.69 -19.18
C ASP A 284 23.46 8.39 -20.44
N LYS A 285 23.95 9.64 -20.28
CA LYS A 285 24.64 10.33 -21.37
C LYS A 285 25.87 9.53 -21.80
N PRO A 286 25.97 9.12 -23.06
CA PRO A 286 27.09 8.33 -23.55
C PRO A 286 28.42 9.05 -23.32
N LYS A 287 29.39 8.33 -22.74
CA LYS A 287 30.77 8.78 -22.57
C LYS A 287 31.67 7.80 -23.26
N ARG A 288 32.64 8.29 -24.07
CA ARG A 288 33.54 7.44 -24.84
C ARG A 288 34.31 6.42 -23.94
N SER A 289 34.61 6.81 -22.72
CA SER A 289 35.30 5.96 -21.73
C SER A 289 34.51 4.70 -21.32
N ASN A 290 33.19 4.68 -21.52
CA ASN A 290 32.34 3.56 -21.15
C ASN A 290 32.23 2.51 -22.27
N TYR A 291 32.88 2.74 -23.42
CA TYR A 291 32.83 1.87 -24.59
C TYR A 291 34.25 1.41 -24.95
N ARG A 292 34.38 0.11 -25.28
CA ARG A 292 35.62 -0.44 -25.79
C ARG A 292 35.87 0.08 -27.21
N ASP A 293 37.13 -0.02 -27.70
CA ASP A 293 37.51 0.54 -29.02
C ASP A 293 36.68 -0.06 -30.18
N TRP A 294 36.35 -1.34 -30.12
CA TRP A 294 35.53 -1.99 -31.12
C TRP A 294 34.04 -1.58 -31.06
N GLN A 295 33.58 -0.92 -29.99
CA GLN A 295 32.20 -0.44 -29.81
C GLN A 295 32.01 1.00 -30.29
N TYR A 296 32.86 1.52 -31.14
CA TYR A 296 32.74 2.91 -31.62
C TYR A 296 31.42 3.19 -32.35
N ALA A 297 30.95 2.26 -33.19
CA ALA A 297 29.68 2.41 -33.86
C ALA A 297 28.49 2.47 -32.87
N GLN A 298 28.54 1.67 -31.79
CA GLN A 298 27.53 1.72 -30.73
C GLN A 298 27.57 3.05 -29.98
N TYR A 299 28.76 3.53 -29.59
CA TYR A 299 28.92 4.84 -28.95
C TYR A 299 28.36 5.97 -29.81
N TYR A 300 28.59 5.94 -31.12
CA TYR A 300 28.07 6.93 -32.03
C TYR A 300 26.55 6.85 -32.15
N ALA A 301 25.98 5.68 -32.27
CA ALA A 301 24.53 5.45 -32.32
C ALA A 301 23.85 5.93 -31.03
N ASP A 302 24.40 5.58 -29.87
CA ASP A 302 23.85 6.00 -28.57
C ASP A 302 23.98 7.51 -28.38
N SER A 303 25.06 8.15 -28.88
CA SER A 303 25.23 9.58 -28.84
C SER A 303 24.20 10.32 -29.72
N LEU A 304 23.90 9.81 -30.92
CA LEU A 304 22.83 10.32 -31.77
C LEU A 304 21.46 10.11 -31.14
N ALA A 305 21.21 8.94 -30.55
CA ALA A 305 19.98 8.66 -29.82
C ALA A 305 19.80 9.62 -28.62
N TRP A 306 20.86 9.88 -27.87
CA TRP A 306 20.82 10.87 -26.79
C TRP A 306 20.41 12.26 -27.27
N ILE A 307 20.89 12.70 -28.43
CA ILE A 307 20.60 14.04 -28.95
C ILE A 307 19.20 14.10 -29.58
N ASN A 308 18.85 13.11 -30.41
CA ASN A 308 17.71 13.18 -31.30
C ASN A 308 16.45 12.48 -30.76
N ASN A 309 16.59 11.52 -29.86
CA ASN A 309 15.45 10.80 -29.31
C ASN A 309 15.03 11.44 -27.97
N PRO A 310 13.83 12.03 -27.86
CA PRO A 310 13.38 12.71 -26.64
C PRO A 310 13.19 11.77 -25.47
N ILE A 311 12.90 10.49 -25.69
CA ILE A 311 12.71 9.51 -24.61
C ILE A 311 14.01 8.84 -24.16
N TYR A 312 15.09 8.89 -24.99
CA TYR A 312 16.38 8.30 -24.62
C TYR A 312 17.05 9.13 -23.52
N GLY A 313 17.22 8.53 -22.34
CA GLY A 313 17.73 9.19 -21.15
C GLY A 313 16.77 10.20 -20.53
N TRP A 314 15.46 10.04 -20.76
CA TRP A 314 14.45 11.00 -20.29
C TRP A 314 14.55 11.25 -18.79
N CYS A 315 14.71 10.21 -17.97
CA CYS A 315 14.86 10.32 -16.52
C CYS A 315 16.10 11.15 -16.12
N LYS A 316 17.18 11.08 -16.88
CA LYS A 316 18.43 11.81 -16.60
C LYS A 316 18.45 13.22 -17.20
N LYS A 317 17.69 13.48 -18.25
CA LYS A 317 17.57 14.81 -18.86
C LYS A 317 16.62 15.73 -18.10
N ASN A 318 15.61 15.16 -17.46
CA ASN A 318 14.59 15.91 -16.76
C ASN A 318 14.83 15.92 -15.25
N LYS A 319 14.43 17.02 -14.62
CA LYS A 319 14.56 17.21 -13.17
C LYS A 319 13.21 17.47 -12.55
N LYS A 320 13.03 17.00 -11.34
CA LYS A 320 11.90 17.29 -10.47
C LYS A 320 12.02 18.72 -9.91
N ARG A 321 10.98 19.17 -9.22
CA ARG A 321 10.95 20.50 -8.57
C ARG A 321 12.05 20.68 -7.52
N ASP A 322 12.46 19.60 -6.85
CA ASP A 322 13.55 19.58 -5.88
C ASP A 322 14.96 19.55 -6.48
N GLY A 323 15.07 19.58 -7.82
CA GLY A 323 16.32 19.53 -8.56
C GLY A 323 16.90 18.13 -8.79
N SER A 324 16.33 17.08 -8.19
CA SER A 324 16.73 15.70 -8.41
C SER A 324 16.23 15.17 -9.77
N HIS A 325 16.90 14.14 -10.29
CA HIS A 325 16.47 13.47 -11.52
C HIS A 325 15.32 12.52 -11.25
N TYR A 326 14.54 12.23 -12.29
CA TYR A 326 13.51 11.20 -12.22
C TYR A 326 14.11 9.79 -12.15
N ASP A 327 13.40 8.90 -11.46
CA ASP A 327 13.71 7.47 -11.38
C ASP A 327 12.45 6.67 -11.73
N ILE A 328 12.56 5.81 -12.74
CA ILE A 328 11.44 4.97 -13.19
C ILE A 328 10.95 4.00 -12.11
N TYR A 329 11.76 3.69 -11.12
CA TYR A 329 11.41 2.73 -10.07
C TYR A 329 10.68 3.35 -8.87
N THR A 330 10.79 4.68 -8.70
CA THR A 330 10.33 5.32 -7.47
C THR A 330 9.38 6.50 -7.67
N ASP A 331 9.34 7.10 -8.87
CA ASP A 331 8.66 8.38 -9.07
C ASP A 331 7.27 8.27 -9.72
N GLY A 332 6.73 7.05 -9.86
CA GLY A 332 5.34 6.84 -10.28
C GLY A 332 5.02 7.34 -11.68
N LEU A 333 5.96 7.25 -12.61
CA LEU A 333 5.78 7.71 -13.98
C LEU A 333 4.69 6.90 -14.69
N LYS A 334 3.87 7.55 -15.49
CA LYS A 334 2.90 6.90 -16.39
C LYS A 334 3.41 6.95 -17.81
N VAL A 335 3.82 5.80 -18.34
CA VAL A 335 4.32 5.65 -19.70
C VAL A 335 3.21 5.10 -20.57
N TYR A 336 2.60 5.97 -21.38
CA TYR A 336 1.55 5.57 -22.33
C TYR A 336 2.21 5.04 -23.62
N THR A 337 1.80 3.84 -24.02
CA THR A 337 2.28 3.20 -25.24
C THR A 337 1.20 3.24 -26.33
N THR A 338 1.57 2.89 -27.54
CA THR A 338 0.64 2.72 -28.68
C THR A 338 0.07 1.29 -28.77
N ILE A 339 0.39 0.44 -27.81
CA ILE A 339 -0.07 -0.97 -27.78
C ILE A 339 -1.56 -1.01 -27.46
N ASP A 340 -2.38 -1.66 -28.28
CA ASP A 340 -3.75 -2.05 -27.95
C ASP A 340 -3.72 -3.37 -27.15
N SER A 341 -4.37 -3.39 -25.99
CA SER A 341 -4.31 -4.54 -25.07
C SER A 341 -4.83 -5.84 -25.71
N ARG A 342 -5.88 -5.78 -26.52
CA ARG A 342 -6.50 -6.94 -27.17
C ARG A 342 -5.59 -7.49 -28.27
N MET A 343 -4.97 -6.61 -29.04
CA MET A 343 -4.02 -7.02 -30.08
C MET A 343 -2.79 -7.67 -29.46
N GLN A 344 -2.29 -7.15 -28.34
CA GLN A 344 -1.18 -7.73 -27.61
C GLN A 344 -1.53 -9.14 -27.08
N GLU A 345 -2.69 -9.28 -26.47
CA GLU A 345 -3.18 -10.58 -25.97
C GLU A 345 -3.30 -11.63 -27.11
N TYR A 346 -3.85 -11.25 -28.26
CA TYR A 346 -3.93 -12.14 -29.42
C TYR A 346 -2.56 -12.50 -29.96
N ALA A 347 -1.63 -11.55 -30.03
CA ALA A 347 -0.27 -11.81 -30.50
C ALA A 347 0.46 -12.78 -29.57
N GLU A 348 0.38 -12.59 -28.25
CA GLU A 348 1.01 -13.49 -27.28
C GLU A 348 0.40 -14.89 -27.32
N LYS A 349 -0.93 -15.01 -27.42
CA LYS A 349 -1.61 -16.32 -27.61
C LYS A 349 -1.18 -17.01 -28.89
N ALA A 350 -1.04 -16.28 -29.99
CA ALA A 350 -0.59 -16.83 -31.27
C ALA A 350 0.85 -17.34 -31.18
N VAL A 351 1.75 -16.54 -30.56
CA VAL A 351 3.15 -16.96 -30.34
C VAL A 351 3.18 -18.21 -29.46
N TYR A 352 2.48 -18.22 -28.34
CA TYR A 352 2.45 -19.37 -27.43
C TYR A 352 1.94 -20.63 -28.13
N SER A 353 0.80 -20.55 -28.83
CA SER A 353 0.19 -21.70 -29.49
C SER A 353 1.06 -22.24 -30.62
N HIS A 354 1.73 -21.38 -31.38
CA HIS A 354 2.56 -21.80 -32.52
C HIS A 354 3.97 -22.20 -32.08
N VAL A 355 4.65 -21.39 -31.28
CA VAL A 355 6.05 -21.62 -30.89
C VAL A 355 6.14 -22.64 -29.78
N ALA A 356 5.45 -22.44 -28.65
CA ALA A 356 5.61 -23.33 -27.50
C ALA A 356 4.92 -24.67 -27.67
N LEU A 357 3.70 -24.70 -28.25
CA LEU A 357 2.92 -25.95 -28.36
C LEU A 357 3.17 -26.75 -29.64
N ARG A 358 3.69 -26.11 -30.69
CA ARG A 358 3.93 -26.79 -31.97
C ARG A 358 5.41 -26.86 -32.35
N LEU A 359 6.09 -25.74 -32.50
CA LEU A 359 7.47 -25.71 -32.96
C LEU A 359 8.47 -26.29 -31.98
N GLN A 360 8.36 -25.98 -30.70
CA GLN A 360 9.31 -26.45 -29.70
C GLN A 360 9.29 -27.95 -29.52
N PRO A 361 8.15 -28.65 -29.44
CA PRO A 361 8.12 -30.12 -29.41
C PRO A 361 8.67 -30.77 -30.67
N GLU A 362 8.45 -30.16 -31.85
CA GLU A 362 9.02 -30.68 -33.11
C GLU A 362 10.55 -30.50 -33.16
N PHE A 363 11.04 -29.35 -32.67
CA PHE A 363 12.47 -29.11 -32.57
C PHE A 363 13.15 -30.08 -31.60
N ASP A 364 12.55 -30.30 -30.43
CA ASP A 364 13.09 -31.21 -29.42
C ASP A 364 13.15 -32.67 -29.96
N LYS A 365 12.12 -33.11 -30.66
CA LYS A 365 12.14 -34.43 -31.35
C LYS A 365 13.30 -34.57 -32.33
N ARG A 366 13.62 -33.50 -33.08
CA ARG A 366 14.72 -33.56 -34.08
C ARG A 366 16.09 -33.44 -33.41
N LYS A 367 16.18 -32.83 -32.24
CA LYS A 367 17.46 -32.69 -31.54
C LYS A 367 17.88 -33.94 -30.79
N TYR A 368 16.93 -34.75 -30.35
CA TYR A 368 17.16 -35.93 -29.53
C TYR A 368 16.97 -37.26 -30.29
N ASN A 369 16.68 -37.23 -31.59
CA ASN A 369 16.75 -38.32 -32.54
C ASN A 369 17.99 -38.16 -33.45
#